data_1a8eb649268681ba5a3a4dc8562d8708
#
_entry.id   1a8eb649268681ba5a3a4dc8562d8708
#
_cell.length_a   1.000
_cell.length_b   1.000
_cell.length_c   1.000
_cell.angle_alpha   90.00
_cell.angle_beta   90.00
_cell.angle_gamma   90.00
#
_symmetry.space_group_name_H-M   'P 1'
#
loop_
_entity.id
_entity.type
_entity.pdbx_description
1 polymer ?
#
loop_
_entity_poly.entity_id
_entity_poly.type
_entity_poly.pdbx_seq_one_letter_code
_entity_poly.pdbx_strand_id
1 'polypeptide(L)'
;KDMLLLIDEEHVLFNHYAFRNPAIKGLLKISRQFKWVCFMTATPIDREFMLDELKDLPITRIKWQDMQKVKVIQNCTNNPNRVVGKLITEALEGRLLGNLHFFYNSVDSPASIARQLELPPQQVRFICADDSKQGRGKKTNQMKLGRDYLIEDTTTPVKKINFYTATAFEGCDIYDENGRTYVVSDKYKSHTLVDISTLFIQIAGRIRNSRYSGEITHIFNETRYTTTVTYDEFKECTEKEWLRSELLVQEVNAMSGETRKTVVKGLMKAGLDIKYLSYENDLLQLDRNLFKLDMRNFKITHEIYLTCDSLQKEYKSRGLSIGESETIYFTDKLAANPKARIPFRDLFTEYVGLRNEQGMIFCLGNRTDRCALIEQEKPLVREAYEKLGADRVKELGYNTTNIKRELTKLTDASNNEKILEMLYQLGYTDSDFTKTCAGIKADLQEIYECLGIKKKAQATDLKQWFEVKRTSPKIEGKTTDCITIIRRKIIY
;
A
#
# COMPACT_ATOMS: atom_id res chain seq x y z
N LYS A 1 -22.48 -36.65 15.42
CA LYS A 1 -22.88 -36.15 16.75
C LYS A 1 -24.30 -35.64 16.62
N ASP A 2 -25.20 -36.10 17.50
CA ASP A 2 -26.59 -35.62 17.56
C ASP A 2 -26.69 -34.28 18.29
N MET A 3 -25.96 -33.27 17.73
CA MET A 3 -25.85 -31.92 18.28
C MET A 3 -26.04 -30.91 17.16
N LEU A 4 -26.60 -29.75 17.49
CA LEU A 4 -26.66 -28.58 16.63
C LEU A 4 -25.37 -27.76 16.84
N LEU A 5 -24.70 -27.41 15.76
CA LEU A 5 -23.62 -26.47 15.76
C LEU A 5 -24.15 -25.13 15.22
N LEU A 6 -24.06 -24.10 16.05
CA LEU A 6 -24.33 -22.70 15.63
C LEU A 6 -23.01 -21.98 15.42
N ILE A 7 -22.86 -21.34 14.26
CA ILE A 7 -21.71 -20.49 13.91
C ILE A 7 -22.26 -19.10 13.68
N ASP A 8 -21.97 -18.20 14.60
CA ASP A 8 -22.36 -16.81 14.52
C ASP A 8 -21.33 -16.00 13.73
N GLU A 9 -21.75 -14.86 13.16
CA GLU A 9 -20.94 -13.95 12.35
C GLU A 9 -20.27 -14.68 11.15
N GLU A 10 -21.08 -15.40 10.36
CA GLU A 10 -20.62 -16.17 9.19
C GLU A 10 -19.72 -15.34 8.25
N HIS A 11 -20.02 -14.06 8.05
CA HIS A 11 -19.26 -13.17 7.19
C HIS A 11 -17.78 -13.04 7.62
N VAL A 12 -17.44 -13.25 8.88
CA VAL A 12 -16.06 -13.26 9.41
C VAL A 12 -15.22 -14.37 8.77
N LEU A 13 -15.84 -15.50 8.44
CA LEU A 13 -15.14 -16.61 7.77
C LEU A 13 -14.55 -16.17 6.42
N PHE A 14 -15.26 -15.33 5.70
CA PHE A 14 -14.76 -14.77 4.43
C PHE A 14 -13.83 -13.58 4.66
N ASN A 15 -14.21 -12.62 5.48
CA ASN A 15 -13.43 -11.40 5.73
C ASN A 15 -12.03 -11.70 6.27
N HIS A 16 -11.90 -12.74 7.10
CA HIS A 16 -10.63 -13.15 7.69
C HIS A 16 -9.92 -14.29 6.95
N TYR A 17 -10.45 -14.71 5.81
CA TYR A 17 -9.95 -15.88 5.10
C TYR A 17 -8.46 -15.76 4.71
N ALA A 18 -8.00 -14.58 4.29
CA ALA A 18 -6.61 -14.37 3.86
C ALA A 18 -5.57 -14.77 4.92
N PHE A 19 -5.86 -14.56 6.21
CA PHE A 19 -4.89 -14.78 7.29
C PHE A 19 -5.30 -15.85 8.30
N ARG A 20 -6.54 -16.39 8.21
CA ARG A 20 -7.06 -17.45 9.08
C ARG A 20 -7.53 -18.69 8.30
N ASN A 21 -7.18 -18.81 7.02
CA ASN A 21 -7.71 -19.90 6.19
C ASN A 21 -7.50 -21.31 6.78
N PRO A 22 -6.39 -21.68 7.46
CA PRO A 22 -6.26 -23.03 8.04
C PRO A 22 -7.28 -23.27 9.14
N ALA A 23 -7.54 -22.29 10.00
CA ALA A 23 -8.52 -22.40 11.07
C ALA A 23 -9.95 -22.45 10.52
N ILE A 24 -10.26 -21.61 9.52
CA ILE A 24 -11.57 -21.57 8.86
C ILE A 24 -11.85 -22.90 8.14
N LYS A 25 -10.91 -23.40 7.35
CA LYS A 25 -11.03 -24.73 6.71
C LYS A 25 -11.21 -25.84 7.73
N GLY A 26 -10.46 -25.78 8.85
CA GLY A 26 -10.62 -26.69 9.96
C GLY A 26 -12.03 -26.67 10.55
N LEU A 27 -12.58 -25.48 10.80
CA LEU A 27 -13.95 -25.27 11.29
C LEU A 27 -14.98 -25.83 10.30
N LEU A 28 -14.86 -25.49 9.01
CA LEU A 28 -15.77 -25.98 7.97
C LEU A 28 -15.70 -27.50 7.81
N LYS A 29 -14.53 -28.13 7.95
CA LYS A 29 -14.38 -29.58 7.95
C LYS A 29 -15.03 -30.24 9.17
N ILE A 30 -14.85 -29.67 10.35
CA ILE A 30 -15.44 -30.16 11.58
C ILE A 30 -16.96 -29.99 11.59
N SER A 31 -17.48 -28.89 11.05
CA SER A 31 -18.92 -28.61 10.99
C SER A 31 -19.69 -29.73 10.28
N ARG A 32 -19.12 -30.38 9.26
CA ARG A 32 -19.72 -31.50 8.53
C ARG A 32 -19.93 -32.76 9.37
N GLN A 33 -19.34 -32.82 10.57
CA GLN A 33 -19.52 -33.96 11.51
C GLN A 33 -20.75 -33.80 12.41
N PHE A 34 -21.40 -32.65 12.37
CA PHE A 34 -22.61 -32.38 13.13
C PHE A 34 -23.85 -32.71 12.29
N LYS A 35 -24.88 -33.18 12.96
CA LYS A 35 -26.15 -33.54 12.30
C LYS A 35 -26.88 -32.31 11.77
N TRP A 36 -26.81 -31.23 12.51
CA TRP A 36 -27.37 -29.92 12.11
C TRP A 36 -26.32 -28.83 12.30
N VAL A 37 -26.19 -27.99 11.31
CA VAL A 37 -25.31 -26.83 11.33
C VAL A 37 -26.08 -25.60 10.88
N CYS A 38 -25.96 -24.51 11.61
CA CYS A 38 -26.54 -23.22 11.24
C CYS A 38 -25.43 -22.16 11.27
N PHE A 39 -25.27 -21.46 10.15
CA PHE A 39 -24.44 -20.27 10.02
C PHE A 39 -25.33 -19.05 10.09
N MET A 40 -24.99 -18.08 10.93
CA MET A 40 -25.79 -16.88 11.15
C MET A 40 -24.96 -15.64 10.90
N THR A 41 -25.57 -14.60 10.37
CA THR A 41 -24.99 -13.28 10.25
C THR A 41 -26.05 -12.22 10.08
N ALA A 42 -25.82 -11.02 10.63
CA ALA A 42 -26.63 -9.84 10.37
C ALA A 42 -26.22 -9.15 9.07
N THR A 43 -25.00 -9.41 8.58
CA THR A 43 -24.38 -8.73 7.42
C THR A 43 -23.87 -9.78 6.42
N PRO A 44 -24.78 -10.43 5.66
CA PRO A 44 -24.40 -11.50 4.76
C PRO A 44 -23.51 -11.03 3.62
N ILE A 45 -22.52 -11.84 3.28
CA ILE A 45 -21.69 -11.66 2.10
C ILE A 45 -22.54 -11.80 0.83
N ASP A 46 -22.27 -10.99 -0.18
CA ASP A 46 -22.92 -11.15 -1.50
C ASP A 46 -22.63 -12.55 -2.06
N ARG A 47 -23.68 -13.18 -2.65
CA ARG A 47 -23.62 -14.58 -3.05
C ARG A 47 -22.47 -14.92 -3.98
N GLU A 48 -22.02 -13.99 -4.80
CA GLU A 48 -20.88 -14.17 -5.69
C GLU A 48 -19.55 -14.39 -4.94
N PHE A 49 -19.42 -13.83 -3.73
CA PHE A 49 -18.21 -13.94 -2.88
C PHE A 49 -18.36 -14.98 -1.75
N MET A 50 -19.55 -15.55 -1.54
CA MET A 50 -19.76 -16.54 -0.51
C MET A 50 -18.78 -17.71 -0.65
N LEU A 51 -18.29 -18.24 0.48
CA LEU A 51 -17.42 -19.42 0.51
C LEU A 51 -18.07 -20.57 -0.25
N ASP A 52 -17.27 -21.31 -1.04
CA ASP A 52 -17.81 -22.41 -1.87
C ASP A 52 -18.51 -23.49 -1.01
N GLU A 53 -18.00 -23.70 0.20
CA GLU A 53 -18.54 -24.66 1.16
C GLU A 53 -19.94 -24.30 1.67
N LEU A 54 -20.37 -23.05 1.55
CA LEU A 54 -21.63 -22.53 2.06
C LEU A 54 -22.67 -22.25 0.95
N LYS A 55 -22.27 -22.23 -0.32
CA LYS A 55 -23.12 -21.82 -1.45
C LYS A 55 -24.42 -22.63 -1.61
N ASP A 56 -24.36 -23.92 -1.30
CA ASP A 56 -25.46 -24.86 -1.51
C ASP A 56 -26.36 -24.99 -0.27
N LEU A 57 -26.03 -24.27 0.82
CA LEU A 57 -26.86 -24.28 2.01
C LEU A 57 -28.14 -23.47 1.80
N PRO A 58 -29.28 -23.96 2.37
CA PRO A 58 -30.53 -23.19 2.32
C PRO A 58 -30.41 -21.90 3.14
N ILE A 59 -30.89 -20.80 2.59
CA ILE A 59 -30.84 -19.48 3.21
C ILE A 59 -32.22 -19.09 3.73
N THR A 60 -32.31 -18.82 5.02
CA THR A 60 -33.50 -18.24 5.66
C THR A 60 -33.21 -16.77 6.01
N ARG A 61 -34.03 -15.85 5.54
CA ARG A 61 -33.91 -14.41 5.85
C ARG A 61 -34.95 -14.00 6.87
N ILE A 62 -34.50 -13.51 8.02
CA ILE A 62 -35.36 -12.95 9.05
C ILE A 62 -35.38 -11.42 8.85
N LYS A 63 -36.58 -10.84 8.72
CA LYS A 63 -36.78 -9.39 8.63
C LYS A 63 -37.51 -8.90 9.87
N TRP A 64 -36.92 -7.91 10.53
CA TRP A 64 -37.55 -7.23 11.64
C TRP A 64 -38.44 -6.10 11.14
N GLN A 65 -39.60 -5.90 11.74
CA GLN A 65 -40.57 -4.88 11.30
C GLN A 65 -40.12 -3.45 11.64
N ASP A 66 -39.45 -3.27 12.76
CA ASP A 66 -39.08 -1.95 13.31
C ASP A 66 -37.56 -1.72 13.33
N MET A 67 -36.92 -1.84 12.17
CA MET A 67 -35.50 -1.49 12.09
C MET A 67 -35.30 0.01 12.02
N GLN A 68 -34.63 0.59 13.01
CA GLN A 68 -34.16 1.95 12.95
C GLN A 68 -33.15 2.09 11.80
N LYS A 69 -33.47 2.96 10.83
CA LYS A 69 -32.56 3.23 9.72
C LYS A 69 -31.40 4.09 10.22
N VAL A 70 -30.19 3.60 10.08
CA VAL A 70 -28.99 4.37 10.37
C VAL A 70 -28.77 5.40 9.27
N LYS A 71 -28.55 6.65 9.67
CA LYS A 71 -28.28 7.79 8.81
C LYS A 71 -26.78 7.97 8.64
N VAL A 72 -26.29 7.92 7.40
CA VAL A 72 -24.87 8.12 7.08
C VAL A 72 -24.63 9.59 6.70
N ILE A 73 -23.76 10.25 7.45
CA ILE A 73 -23.24 11.57 7.14
C ILE A 73 -21.91 11.38 6.40
N GLN A 74 -21.82 11.87 5.17
CA GLN A 74 -20.61 11.71 4.36
C GLN A 74 -19.72 12.93 4.45
N ASN A 75 -18.47 12.75 4.87
CA ASN A 75 -17.42 13.75 4.80
C ASN A 75 -16.40 13.32 3.73
N CYS A 76 -16.64 13.72 2.49
CA CYS A 76 -15.69 13.53 1.41
C CYS A 76 -14.56 14.56 1.51
N THR A 77 -13.30 14.11 1.49
CA THR A 77 -12.16 15.00 1.72
C THR A 77 -10.93 14.53 0.94
N ASN A 78 -10.01 15.43 0.68
CA ASN A 78 -8.68 15.06 0.16
C ASN A 78 -7.71 14.62 1.29
N ASN A 79 -8.06 14.86 2.57
CA ASN A 79 -7.21 14.50 3.71
C ASN A 79 -8.04 14.08 4.93
N PRO A 80 -8.37 12.77 5.05
CA PRO A 80 -9.14 12.25 6.18
C PRO A 80 -8.53 12.58 7.55
N ASN A 81 -7.20 12.53 7.68
CA ASN A 81 -6.52 12.82 8.95
C ASN A 81 -6.74 14.26 9.44
N ARG A 82 -6.80 15.23 8.51
CA ARG A 82 -7.10 16.63 8.88
C ARG A 82 -8.53 16.82 9.35
N VAL A 83 -9.50 16.11 8.74
CA VAL A 83 -10.88 16.14 9.21
C VAL A 83 -10.98 15.56 10.62
N VAL A 84 -10.33 14.41 10.87
CA VAL A 84 -10.26 13.82 12.22
C VAL A 84 -9.65 14.80 13.20
N GLY A 85 -8.52 15.44 12.87
CA GLY A 85 -7.88 16.45 13.72
C GLY A 85 -8.79 17.64 14.01
N LYS A 86 -9.52 18.16 12.99
CA LYS A 86 -10.50 19.25 13.16
C LYS A 86 -11.61 18.86 14.14
N LEU A 87 -12.22 17.68 13.96
CA LEU A 87 -13.28 17.19 14.84
C LEU A 87 -12.80 17.04 16.30
N ILE A 88 -11.58 16.54 16.49
CA ILE A 88 -10.97 16.42 17.82
C ILE A 88 -10.79 17.80 18.45
N THR A 89 -10.25 18.77 17.70
CA THR A 89 -10.08 20.15 18.21
C THR A 89 -11.43 20.75 18.59
N GLU A 90 -12.45 20.64 17.77
CA GLU A 90 -13.80 21.12 18.06
C GLU A 90 -14.42 20.46 19.30
N ALA A 91 -14.15 19.15 19.52
CA ALA A 91 -14.63 18.44 20.69
C ALA A 91 -13.89 18.86 21.98
N LEU A 92 -12.59 19.16 21.90
CA LEU A 92 -11.80 19.65 23.03
C LEU A 92 -12.17 21.09 23.41
N GLU A 93 -12.50 21.91 22.44
CA GLU A 93 -12.97 23.27 22.61
C GLU A 93 -14.46 23.35 23.03
N GLY A 94 -15.16 22.23 23.16
CA GLY A 94 -16.57 22.16 23.56
C GLY A 94 -17.58 22.54 22.48
N ARG A 95 -17.13 22.81 21.23
CA ARG A 95 -18.01 23.10 20.09
C ARG A 95 -18.70 21.85 19.56
N LEU A 96 -18.08 20.69 19.68
CA LEU A 96 -18.64 19.39 19.33
C LEU A 96 -18.92 18.59 20.61
N LEU A 97 -20.19 18.36 20.89
CA LEU A 97 -20.61 17.61 22.07
C LEU A 97 -20.50 16.11 21.87
N GLY A 98 -20.27 15.38 22.97
CA GLY A 98 -20.15 13.93 22.99
C GLY A 98 -18.71 13.44 22.96
N ASN A 99 -18.55 12.12 23.07
CA ASN A 99 -17.27 11.43 22.94
C ASN A 99 -17.11 10.95 21.50
N LEU A 100 -15.88 11.02 20.99
CA LEU A 100 -15.60 10.67 19.59
C LEU A 100 -15.04 9.26 19.51
N HIS A 101 -15.67 8.39 18.72
CA HIS A 101 -15.26 7.02 18.48
C HIS A 101 -14.88 6.86 17.01
N PHE A 102 -13.59 6.86 16.73
CA PHE A 102 -13.04 6.71 15.38
C PHE A 102 -12.69 5.26 15.09
N PHE A 103 -13.45 4.62 14.23
CA PHE A 103 -13.15 3.32 13.65
C PHE A 103 -12.23 3.52 12.46
N TYR A 104 -10.92 3.41 12.70
CA TYR A 104 -9.86 3.69 11.75
C TYR A 104 -8.82 2.57 11.76
N ASN A 105 -8.85 1.71 10.76
CA ASN A 105 -7.96 0.54 10.69
C ASN A 105 -6.49 0.93 10.41
N SER A 106 -5.95 1.77 11.26
CA SER A 106 -4.57 2.23 11.24
C SER A 106 -4.14 2.59 12.66
N VAL A 107 -2.92 2.24 13.05
CA VAL A 107 -2.32 2.70 14.31
C VAL A 107 -1.48 3.96 14.08
N ASP A 108 -0.77 4.01 12.96
CA ASP A 108 0.15 5.11 12.66
C ASP A 108 -0.56 6.46 12.49
N SER A 109 -1.72 6.49 11.80
CA SER A 109 -2.46 7.74 11.56
C SER A 109 -3.03 8.34 12.84
N PRO A 110 -3.82 7.60 13.65
CA PRO A 110 -4.29 8.09 14.94
C PRO A 110 -3.17 8.50 15.89
N ALA A 111 -2.09 7.71 15.97
CA ALA A 111 -0.94 8.05 16.80
C ALA A 111 -0.26 9.35 16.36
N SER A 112 -0.19 9.60 15.04
CA SER A 112 0.34 10.85 14.50
C SER A 112 -0.56 12.04 14.82
N ILE A 113 -1.87 11.88 14.66
CA ILE A 113 -2.85 12.92 15.01
C ILE A 113 -2.76 13.27 16.49
N ALA A 114 -2.73 12.26 17.36
CA ALA A 114 -2.64 12.46 18.81
C ALA A 114 -1.38 13.23 19.23
N ARG A 115 -0.23 12.90 18.63
CA ARG A 115 1.03 13.63 18.88
C ARG A 115 1.02 15.05 18.33
N GLN A 116 0.45 15.26 17.12
CA GLN A 116 0.38 16.60 16.52
C GLN A 116 -0.52 17.56 17.29
N LEU A 117 -1.58 17.03 17.89
CA LEU A 117 -2.51 17.80 18.73
C LEU A 117 -2.11 17.78 20.21
N GLU A 118 -0.98 17.17 20.55
CA GLU A 118 -0.47 17.05 21.93
C GLU A 118 -1.55 16.53 22.91
N LEU A 119 -2.33 15.52 22.46
CA LEU A 119 -3.46 15.02 23.23
C LEU A 119 -2.99 14.41 24.55
N PRO A 120 -3.58 14.82 25.71
CA PRO A 120 -3.28 14.17 26.96
C PRO A 120 -3.68 12.68 26.94
N PRO A 121 -2.84 11.76 27.42
CA PRO A 121 -3.15 10.31 27.43
C PRO A 121 -4.44 9.96 28.17
N GLN A 122 -4.86 10.81 29.11
CA GLN A 122 -6.10 10.64 29.86
C GLN A 122 -7.35 10.91 29.01
N GLN A 123 -7.21 11.64 27.92
CA GLN A 123 -8.32 12.01 27.03
C GLN A 123 -8.41 11.13 25.77
N VAL A 124 -7.39 10.33 25.49
CA VAL A 124 -7.35 9.49 24.28
C VAL A 124 -7.14 8.02 24.61
N ARG A 125 -7.89 7.14 23.93
CA ARG A 125 -7.83 5.69 24.07
C ARG A 125 -7.52 5.04 22.72
N PHE A 126 -6.62 4.06 22.73
CA PHE A 126 -6.24 3.29 21.54
C PHE A 126 -6.55 1.81 21.75
N ILE A 127 -7.47 1.27 20.96
CA ILE A 127 -7.85 -0.14 20.94
C ILE A 127 -7.32 -0.76 19.64
N CYS A 128 -6.26 -1.54 19.76
CA CYS A 128 -5.65 -2.26 18.65
C CYS A 128 -5.03 -3.57 19.12
N ALA A 129 -4.66 -4.44 18.18
CA ALA A 129 -4.01 -5.70 18.53
C ALA A 129 -2.69 -5.47 19.25
N ASP A 130 -2.45 -6.21 20.34
CA ASP A 130 -1.13 -6.34 20.93
C ASP A 130 -0.31 -7.35 20.11
N ASP A 131 0.62 -6.84 19.31
CA ASP A 131 1.52 -7.61 18.45
C ASP A 131 2.93 -7.75 19.03
N SER A 132 3.08 -7.57 20.34
CA SER A 132 4.35 -7.64 21.07
C SER A 132 5.09 -8.98 20.90
N LYS A 133 4.36 -10.06 20.60
CA LYS A 133 4.88 -11.42 20.36
C LYS A 133 5.28 -11.68 18.90
N GLN A 134 5.07 -10.73 17.98
CA GLN A 134 5.49 -10.89 16.59
C GLN A 134 7.00 -10.76 16.42
N GLY A 135 7.56 -11.62 15.57
CA GLY A 135 9.01 -11.86 15.44
C GLY A 135 9.88 -10.62 15.20
N ARG A 136 11.18 -10.76 15.47
CA ARG A 136 12.21 -9.71 15.40
C ARG A 136 12.19 -8.95 14.06
N GLY A 137 12.16 -7.63 14.13
CA GLY A 137 12.37 -6.72 12.99
C GLY A 137 11.15 -5.93 12.53
N LYS A 138 9.95 -6.19 13.02
CA LYS A 138 8.75 -5.37 12.73
C LYS A 138 8.46 -4.41 13.89
N LYS A 139 8.11 -3.16 13.57
CA LYS A 139 7.62 -2.21 14.57
C LYS A 139 6.27 -2.68 15.09
N THR A 140 6.18 -2.96 16.39
CA THR A 140 4.94 -3.32 17.06
C THR A 140 3.97 -2.14 17.12
N ASN A 141 2.69 -2.41 17.36
CA ASN A 141 1.69 -1.35 17.50
C ASN A 141 2.00 -0.44 18.70
N GLN A 142 2.48 -1.00 19.80
CA GLN A 142 2.95 -0.18 20.94
C GLN A 142 4.12 0.74 20.55
N MET A 143 5.06 0.28 19.72
CA MET A 143 6.16 1.13 19.21
C MET A 143 5.66 2.27 18.31
N LYS A 144 4.57 2.05 17.56
CA LYS A 144 3.93 3.07 16.72
C LYS A 144 3.23 4.13 17.58
N LEU A 145 2.57 3.72 18.66
CA LEU A 145 1.96 4.63 19.63
C LEU A 145 3.02 5.46 20.37
N GLY A 146 4.19 4.89 20.63
CA GLY A 146 5.25 5.53 21.38
C GLY A 146 5.17 5.22 22.87
N ARG A 147 5.82 6.05 23.71
CA ARG A 147 5.84 5.87 25.17
C ARG A 147 4.64 6.53 25.88
N ASP A 148 4.05 7.53 25.24
CA ASP A 148 3.02 8.37 25.85
C ASP A 148 1.64 7.72 25.80
N TYR A 149 1.39 6.84 24.84
CA TYR A 149 0.11 6.20 24.65
C TYR A 149 0.23 4.67 24.76
N LEU A 150 -0.70 4.06 25.49
CA LEU A 150 -0.76 2.61 25.68
C LEU A 150 -1.86 1.99 24.83
N ILE A 151 -1.68 0.72 24.50
CA ILE A 151 -2.76 -0.12 23.97
C ILE A 151 -3.68 -0.42 25.14
N GLU A 152 -4.97 -0.09 24.98
CA GLU A 152 -6.00 -0.35 25.99
C GLU A 152 -6.96 -1.42 25.51
N ASP A 153 -7.73 -2.00 26.44
CA ASP A 153 -8.74 -3.01 26.15
C ASP A 153 -10.13 -2.36 25.93
N THR A 154 -11.04 -3.07 25.26
CA THR A 154 -12.42 -2.61 25.02
C THR A 154 -13.21 -2.47 26.33
N THR A 155 -12.82 -3.15 27.39
CA THR A 155 -13.42 -3.07 28.74
C THR A 155 -12.96 -1.86 29.55
N THR A 156 -11.89 -1.17 29.13
CA THR A 156 -11.47 0.07 29.80
C THR A 156 -12.50 1.19 29.59
N PRO A 157 -12.64 2.12 30.55
CA PRO A 157 -13.59 3.22 30.42
C PRO A 157 -13.36 4.03 29.14
N VAL A 158 -14.44 4.45 28.49
CA VAL A 158 -14.39 5.34 27.33
C VAL A 158 -13.80 6.68 27.72
N LYS A 159 -13.03 7.27 26.82
CA LYS A 159 -12.45 8.61 26.97
C LYS A 159 -13.09 9.59 25.99
N LYS A 160 -12.71 10.85 26.04
CA LYS A 160 -13.22 11.87 25.13
C LYS A 160 -12.97 11.52 23.67
N ILE A 161 -11.81 10.89 23.36
CA ILE A 161 -11.37 10.48 22.04
C ILE A 161 -10.98 9.01 22.08
N ASN A 162 -11.57 8.20 21.22
CA ASN A 162 -11.33 6.75 21.18
C ASN A 162 -11.04 6.31 19.75
N PHE A 163 -9.92 5.62 19.55
CA PHE A 163 -9.52 5.06 18.27
C PHE A 163 -9.57 3.53 18.32
N TYR A 164 -10.17 2.96 17.29
CA TYR A 164 -10.35 1.51 17.13
C TYR A 164 -9.75 1.04 15.82
N THR A 165 -9.00 -0.06 15.84
CA THR A 165 -8.62 -0.81 14.64
C THR A 165 -9.58 -1.98 14.41
N ALA A 166 -9.37 -2.75 13.36
CA ALA A 166 -10.23 -3.88 12.99
C ALA A 166 -10.46 -4.90 14.12
N THR A 167 -9.62 -4.93 15.15
CA THR A 167 -9.82 -5.78 16.34
C THR A 167 -11.10 -5.47 17.13
N ALA A 168 -11.65 -4.27 16.98
CA ALA A 168 -12.85 -3.84 17.68
C ALA A 168 -14.00 -3.42 16.73
N PHE A 169 -13.90 -3.76 15.45
CA PHE A 169 -14.98 -3.50 14.49
C PHE A 169 -16.13 -4.50 14.65
N GLU A 170 -15.79 -5.70 15.13
CA GLU A 170 -16.70 -6.81 15.32
C GLU A 170 -16.51 -7.40 16.73
N GLY A 171 -17.53 -8.07 17.25
CA GLY A 171 -17.42 -8.90 18.46
C GLY A 171 -17.27 -8.14 19.79
N CYS A 172 -17.48 -6.81 19.84
CA CYS A 172 -17.47 -6.05 21.09
C CYS A 172 -18.63 -5.05 21.15
N ASP A 173 -19.13 -4.79 22.35
CA ASP A 173 -20.08 -3.72 22.62
C ASP A 173 -19.39 -2.60 23.43
N ILE A 174 -19.59 -1.37 23.01
CA ILE A 174 -19.04 -0.18 23.63
C ILE A 174 -20.19 0.65 24.16
N TYR A 175 -20.31 0.73 25.47
CA TYR A 175 -21.39 1.49 26.12
C TYR A 175 -20.97 2.93 26.36
N ASP A 176 -21.65 3.87 25.66
CA ASP A 176 -21.43 5.30 25.82
C ASP A 176 -22.67 6.10 25.41
N GLU A 177 -23.36 6.68 26.39
CA GLU A 177 -24.57 7.47 26.14
C GLU A 177 -24.32 8.74 25.29
N ASN A 178 -23.08 9.20 25.25
CA ASN A 178 -22.66 10.39 24.52
C ASN A 178 -21.74 10.10 23.32
N GLY A 179 -21.59 8.81 22.95
CA GLY A 179 -20.69 8.38 21.91
C GLY A 179 -21.15 8.73 20.49
N ARG A 180 -20.31 9.36 19.71
CA ARG A 180 -20.50 9.59 18.26
C ARG A 180 -19.63 8.65 17.46
N THR A 181 -20.20 8.02 16.43
CA THR A 181 -19.52 7.03 15.59
C THR A 181 -18.96 7.67 14.32
N TYR A 182 -17.67 7.53 14.14
CA TYR A 182 -16.94 7.95 12.93
C TYR A 182 -16.21 6.77 12.31
N VAL A 183 -16.39 6.54 11.02
CA VAL A 183 -15.61 5.60 10.22
C VAL A 183 -14.63 6.41 9.38
N VAL A 184 -13.36 5.99 9.35
CA VAL A 184 -12.31 6.69 8.60
C VAL A 184 -11.69 5.75 7.58
N SER A 185 -11.81 6.13 6.31
CA SER A 185 -11.27 5.41 5.17
C SER A 185 -10.31 6.29 4.38
N ASP A 186 -9.08 5.81 4.17
CA ASP A 186 -8.04 6.53 3.44
C ASP A 186 -7.56 5.71 2.24
N LYS A 187 -7.80 6.19 1.03
CA LYS A 187 -7.41 5.53 -0.22
C LYS A 187 -5.92 5.22 -0.33
N TYR A 188 -5.07 6.00 0.33
CA TYR A 188 -3.62 5.76 0.37
C TYR A 188 -3.24 4.61 1.31
N LYS A 189 -4.21 4.08 2.05
CA LYS A 189 -4.11 2.94 2.95
C LYS A 189 -5.29 2.00 2.70
N SER A 190 -5.21 1.21 1.63
CA SER A 190 -6.32 0.37 1.16
C SER A 190 -6.95 -0.50 2.25
N HIS A 191 -6.14 -0.96 3.23
CA HIS A 191 -6.62 -1.72 4.38
C HIS A 191 -7.53 -0.92 5.33
N THR A 192 -7.66 0.40 5.15
CA THR A 192 -8.59 1.26 5.90
C THR A 192 -9.92 1.46 5.19
N LEU A 193 -10.04 1.05 3.92
CA LEU A 193 -11.30 1.10 3.18
C LEU A 193 -12.25 0.05 3.76
N VAL A 194 -13.25 0.52 4.48
CA VAL A 194 -14.21 -0.34 5.18
C VAL A 194 -15.26 -0.84 4.20
N ASP A 195 -15.46 -2.16 4.16
CA ASP A 195 -16.54 -2.74 3.38
C ASP A 195 -17.91 -2.30 3.90
N ILE A 196 -18.68 -1.64 3.04
CA ILE A 196 -19.99 -1.09 3.39
C ILE A 196 -21.01 -2.20 3.65
N SER A 197 -20.88 -3.33 2.95
CA SER A 197 -21.86 -4.43 3.05
C SER A 197 -21.80 -5.19 4.36
N THR A 198 -20.66 -5.19 5.04
CA THR A 198 -20.42 -5.95 6.27
C THR A 198 -19.90 -5.07 7.39
N LEU A 199 -18.61 -4.75 7.39
CA LEU A 199 -17.93 -4.07 8.50
C LEU A 199 -18.55 -2.71 8.86
N PHE A 200 -18.97 -1.92 7.87
CA PHE A 200 -19.58 -0.61 8.12
C PHE A 200 -20.89 -0.74 8.91
N ILE A 201 -21.73 -1.71 8.54
CA ILE A 201 -22.98 -2.00 9.26
C ILE A 201 -22.70 -2.52 10.67
N GLN A 202 -21.70 -3.39 10.83
CA GLN A 202 -21.27 -3.88 12.14
C GLN A 202 -20.80 -2.72 13.04
N ILE A 203 -19.98 -1.81 12.50
CA ILE A 203 -19.51 -0.62 13.23
C ILE A 203 -20.68 0.27 13.66
N ALA A 204 -21.69 0.43 12.81
CA ALA A 204 -22.87 1.25 13.13
C ALA A 204 -23.59 0.78 14.40
N GLY A 205 -23.49 -0.50 14.73
CA GLY A 205 -24.07 -1.10 15.93
C GLY A 205 -23.13 -1.18 17.15
N ARG A 206 -21.87 -0.74 17.08
CA ARG A 206 -20.90 -0.97 18.18
C ARG A 206 -21.12 -0.08 19.38
N ILE A 207 -21.49 1.19 19.16
CA ILE A 207 -21.75 2.11 20.27
C ILE A 207 -23.18 1.91 20.76
N ARG A 208 -23.31 1.40 21.99
CA ARG A 208 -24.61 1.09 22.60
C ARG A 208 -25.08 2.25 23.50
N ASN A 209 -26.40 2.38 23.59
CA ASN A 209 -27.09 3.36 24.44
C ASN A 209 -26.79 4.83 24.12
N SER A 210 -26.17 5.12 22.97
CA SER A 210 -25.87 6.50 22.62
C SER A 210 -27.11 7.25 22.14
N ARG A 211 -27.23 8.50 22.56
CA ARG A 211 -28.22 9.45 22.01
C ARG A 211 -27.98 9.74 20.50
N TYR A 212 -26.81 9.41 19.98
CA TYR A 212 -26.42 9.56 18.58
C TYR A 212 -26.46 8.24 17.80
N SER A 213 -27.03 7.17 18.35
CA SER A 213 -27.02 5.82 17.76
C SER A 213 -27.65 5.71 16.37
N GLY A 214 -28.48 6.69 15.98
CA GLY A 214 -29.08 6.75 14.64
C GLY A 214 -28.19 7.34 13.55
N GLU A 215 -26.99 7.81 13.87
CA GLU A 215 -26.09 8.50 12.95
C GLU A 215 -24.68 7.92 12.97
N ILE A 216 -24.08 7.82 11.77
CA ILE A 216 -22.69 7.44 11.58
C ILE A 216 -22.05 8.40 10.58
N THR A 217 -20.90 8.96 10.92
CA THR A 217 -20.16 9.83 10.02
C THR A 217 -19.07 9.04 9.32
N HIS A 218 -19.08 9.02 7.99
CA HIS A 218 -18.01 8.42 7.19
C HIS A 218 -17.10 9.49 6.62
N ILE A 219 -15.84 9.50 7.05
CA ILE A 219 -14.78 10.39 6.59
C ILE A 219 -13.94 9.60 5.58
N PHE A 220 -13.92 10.03 4.32
CA PHE A 220 -13.23 9.28 3.27
C PHE A 220 -12.70 10.17 2.16
N ASN A 221 -11.79 9.63 1.36
CA ASN A 221 -11.38 10.20 0.09
C ASN A 221 -11.71 9.24 -1.07
N GLU A 222 -12.13 9.81 -2.20
CA GLU A 222 -12.42 9.07 -3.41
C GLU A 222 -11.15 8.47 -4.00
N THR A 223 -11.22 7.25 -4.51
CA THR A 223 -10.07 6.59 -5.12
C THR A 223 -9.73 7.18 -6.49
N ARG A 224 -10.73 7.55 -7.28
CA ARG A 224 -10.58 8.22 -8.60
C ARG A 224 -9.39 7.68 -9.40
N TYR A 225 -9.37 6.38 -9.65
CA TYR A 225 -8.33 5.80 -10.49
C TYR A 225 -8.40 6.37 -11.90
N THR A 226 -7.28 6.88 -12.39
CA THR A 226 -7.17 7.45 -13.75
C THR A 226 -7.08 6.37 -14.83
N THR A 227 -6.65 5.16 -14.46
CA THR A 227 -6.67 3.99 -15.34
C THR A 227 -7.91 3.18 -15.02
N THR A 228 -8.87 3.25 -15.90
CA THR A 228 -10.12 2.48 -15.81
C THR A 228 -9.87 1.02 -16.16
N VAL A 229 -9.30 0.26 -15.22
CA VAL A 229 -9.41 -1.19 -15.28
C VAL A 229 -10.80 -1.52 -14.78
N THR A 230 -11.62 -2.07 -15.65
CA THR A 230 -12.98 -2.53 -15.31
C THR A 230 -12.92 -3.80 -14.46
N TYR A 231 -14.02 -4.12 -13.79
CA TYR A 231 -14.14 -5.37 -13.03
C TYR A 231 -13.90 -6.59 -13.93
N ASP A 232 -14.41 -6.57 -15.15
CA ASP A 232 -14.25 -7.68 -16.10
C ASP A 232 -12.81 -7.83 -16.58
N GLU A 233 -12.11 -6.73 -16.89
CA GLU A 233 -10.68 -6.77 -17.22
C GLU A 233 -9.82 -7.26 -16.05
N PHE A 234 -10.12 -6.83 -14.83
CA PHE A 234 -9.43 -7.33 -13.64
C PHE A 234 -9.68 -8.83 -13.45
N LYS A 235 -10.93 -9.26 -13.65
CA LYS A 235 -11.33 -10.66 -13.57
C LYS A 235 -10.57 -11.51 -14.60
N GLU A 236 -10.49 -11.05 -15.86
CA GLU A 236 -9.73 -11.74 -16.89
C GLU A 236 -8.24 -11.89 -16.55
N CYS A 237 -7.61 -10.81 -16.02
CA CYS A 237 -6.23 -10.87 -15.55
C CYS A 237 -6.07 -11.86 -14.39
N THR A 238 -7.01 -11.86 -13.46
CA THR A 238 -7.01 -12.74 -12.28
C THR A 238 -7.24 -14.20 -12.67
N GLU A 239 -8.08 -14.45 -13.68
CA GLU A 239 -8.27 -15.80 -14.26
C GLU A 239 -7.01 -16.31 -14.97
N LYS A 240 -6.24 -15.45 -15.64
CA LYS A 240 -4.93 -15.82 -16.20
C LYS A 240 -3.93 -16.21 -15.11
N GLU A 241 -3.92 -15.48 -13.99
CA GLU A 241 -3.09 -15.86 -12.82
C GLU A 241 -3.57 -17.17 -12.19
N TRP A 242 -4.86 -17.40 -12.14
CA TRP A 242 -5.44 -18.67 -11.69
C TRP A 242 -4.96 -19.85 -12.53
N LEU A 243 -5.01 -19.74 -13.86
CA LEU A 243 -4.54 -20.78 -14.78
C LEU A 243 -3.04 -21.08 -14.60
N ARG A 244 -2.23 -20.06 -14.37
CA ARG A 244 -0.79 -20.25 -14.06
C ARG A 244 -0.59 -21.03 -12.76
N SER A 245 -1.38 -20.70 -11.73
CA SER A 245 -1.34 -21.41 -10.46
C SER A 245 -1.82 -22.86 -10.61
N GLU A 246 -2.80 -23.11 -11.44
CA GLU A 246 -3.30 -24.48 -11.76
C GLU A 246 -2.23 -25.34 -12.41
N LEU A 247 -1.51 -24.81 -13.41
CA LEU A 247 -0.39 -25.51 -14.04
C LEU A 247 0.70 -25.83 -13.01
N LEU A 248 1.05 -24.89 -12.14
CA LEU A 248 2.03 -25.11 -11.09
C LEU A 248 1.58 -26.21 -10.11
N VAL A 249 0.30 -26.24 -9.73
CA VAL A 249 -0.26 -27.30 -8.88
C VAL A 249 -0.11 -28.66 -9.52
N GLN A 250 -0.42 -28.78 -10.81
CA GLN A 250 -0.28 -30.03 -11.57
C GLN A 250 1.17 -30.50 -11.61
N GLU A 251 2.11 -29.61 -11.98
CA GLU A 251 3.53 -29.92 -12.09
C GLU A 251 4.14 -30.31 -10.72
N VAL A 252 3.90 -29.51 -9.69
CA VAL A 252 4.46 -29.77 -8.35
C VAL A 252 3.90 -31.04 -7.75
N ASN A 253 2.61 -31.30 -7.91
CA ASN A 253 1.98 -32.50 -7.35
C ASN A 253 2.38 -33.79 -8.11
N ALA A 254 2.82 -33.70 -9.35
CA ALA A 254 3.39 -34.84 -10.12
C ALA A 254 4.78 -35.26 -9.62
N MET A 255 5.48 -34.43 -8.86
CA MET A 255 6.81 -34.73 -8.31
C MET A 255 6.75 -35.78 -7.20
N SER A 256 7.88 -36.47 -6.94
CA SER A 256 7.99 -37.36 -5.77
C SER A 256 7.76 -36.59 -4.48
N GLY A 257 7.30 -37.26 -3.42
CA GLY A 257 6.94 -36.62 -2.16
C GLY A 257 8.06 -35.77 -1.55
N GLU A 258 9.30 -36.22 -1.59
CA GLU A 258 10.46 -35.51 -1.04
C GLU A 258 10.82 -34.28 -1.91
N THR A 259 10.83 -34.44 -3.23
CA THR A 259 11.08 -33.34 -4.17
C THR A 259 10.00 -32.27 -4.03
N ARG A 260 8.72 -32.69 -3.97
CA ARG A 260 7.59 -31.77 -3.77
C ARG A 260 7.72 -30.94 -2.51
N LYS A 261 8.01 -31.57 -1.35
CA LYS A 261 8.22 -30.88 -0.08
C LYS A 261 9.34 -29.82 -0.17
N THR A 262 10.43 -30.16 -0.86
CA THR A 262 11.57 -29.26 -1.04
C THR A 262 11.19 -28.06 -1.93
N VAL A 263 10.51 -28.33 -3.04
CA VAL A 263 10.03 -27.29 -3.98
C VAL A 263 9.04 -26.36 -3.29
N VAL A 264 8.03 -26.89 -2.60
CA VAL A 264 7.03 -26.09 -1.88
C VAL A 264 7.67 -25.21 -0.80
N LYS A 265 8.63 -25.75 -0.01
CA LYS A 265 9.39 -24.95 0.96
C LYS A 265 10.18 -23.83 0.27
N GLY A 266 10.76 -24.11 -0.88
CA GLY A 266 11.47 -23.14 -1.70
C GLY A 266 10.55 -22.02 -2.20
N LEU A 267 9.39 -22.36 -2.74
CA LEU A 267 8.36 -21.41 -3.21
C LEU A 267 7.88 -20.50 -2.07
N MET A 268 7.56 -21.09 -0.91
CA MET A 268 7.13 -20.32 0.28
C MET A 268 8.23 -19.37 0.79
N LYS A 269 9.50 -19.81 0.77
CA LYS A 269 10.64 -19.01 1.25
C LYS A 269 11.04 -17.91 0.28
N ALA A 270 10.91 -18.16 -1.02
CA ALA A 270 11.26 -17.19 -2.06
C ALA A 270 10.26 -16.02 -2.15
N GLY A 271 9.12 -16.12 -1.47
CA GLY A 271 8.08 -15.08 -1.54
C GLY A 271 7.60 -14.83 -2.98
N LEU A 272 7.66 -15.84 -3.82
CA LEU A 272 7.12 -15.75 -5.17
C LEU A 272 5.64 -15.41 -5.07
N ASP A 273 5.23 -14.42 -5.82
CA ASP A 273 3.85 -13.92 -5.86
C ASP A 273 2.96 -14.90 -6.66
N ILE A 274 2.91 -16.13 -6.15
CA ILE A 274 2.04 -17.19 -6.70
C ILE A 274 0.76 -17.14 -5.88
N LYS A 275 -0.26 -16.58 -6.50
CA LYS A 275 -1.55 -16.34 -5.86
C LYS A 275 -2.39 -17.63 -5.82
N TYR A 276 -3.38 -17.64 -4.94
CA TYR A 276 -4.45 -18.65 -4.87
C TYR A 276 -4.00 -20.06 -4.55
N LEU A 277 -2.89 -20.21 -3.84
CA LEU A 277 -2.37 -21.52 -3.42
C LEU A 277 -2.50 -21.75 -1.92
N SER A 278 -2.83 -22.97 -1.55
CA SER A 278 -2.73 -23.50 -0.21
C SER A 278 -1.97 -24.82 -0.23
N TYR A 279 -1.34 -25.17 0.89
CA TYR A 279 -0.61 -26.43 1.03
C TYR A 279 -1.23 -27.26 2.16
N GLU A 280 -1.82 -28.38 1.80
CA GLU A 280 -2.52 -29.27 2.72
C GLU A 280 -2.23 -30.73 2.40
N ASN A 281 -2.01 -31.54 3.42
CA ASN A 281 -1.76 -32.99 3.28
C ASN A 281 -0.62 -33.32 2.30
N ASP A 282 0.47 -32.58 2.35
CA ASP A 282 1.63 -32.69 1.45
C ASP A 282 1.31 -32.44 -0.04
N LEU A 283 0.20 -31.81 -0.37
CA LEU A 283 -0.22 -31.43 -1.70
C LEU A 283 -0.44 -29.92 -1.80
N LEU A 284 -0.05 -29.37 -2.94
CA LEU A 284 -0.40 -27.99 -3.31
C LEU A 284 -1.82 -28.00 -3.88
N GLN A 285 -2.64 -27.05 -3.44
CA GLN A 285 -4.04 -26.94 -3.86
C GLN A 285 -4.36 -25.51 -4.27
N LEU A 286 -5.27 -25.36 -5.23
CA LEU A 286 -5.87 -24.08 -5.56
C LEU A 286 -6.89 -23.68 -4.49
N ASP A 287 -6.90 -22.42 -4.15
CA ASP A 287 -7.81 -21.83 -3.16
C ASP A 287 -8.69 -20.75 -3.80
N ARG A 288 -9.91 -21.17 -4.19
CA ARG A 288 -10.87 -20.30 -4.88
C ARG A 288 -11.41 -19.18 -3.99
N ASN A 289 -11.38 -19.36 -2.67
CA ASN A 289 -11.83 -18.32 -1.75
C ASN A 289 -10.85 -17.14 -1.71
N LEU A 290 -9.54 -17.37 -1.92
CA LEU A 290 -8.55 -16.29 -2.10
C LEU A 290 -8.80 -15.50 -3.40
N PHE A 291 -9.15 -16.18 -4.49
CA PHE A 291 -9.55 -15.53 -5.75
C PHE A 291 -10.77 -14.61 -5.54
N LYS A 292 -11.83 -15.10 -4.89
CA LYS A 292 -13.02 -14.31 -4.59
C LYS A 292 -12.72 -13.11 -3.71
N LEU A 293 -11.80 -13.27 -2.76
CA LEU A 293 -11.36 -12.18 -1.89
C LEU A 293 -10.69 -11.05 -2.68
N ASP A 294 -9.82 -11.38 -3.64
CA ASP A 294 -9.19 -10.39 -4.53
C ASP A 294 -10.24 -9.66 -5.38
N MET A 295 -11.20 -10.40 -5.94
CA MET A 295 -12.31 -9.82 -6.70
C MET A 295 -13.14 -8.85 -5.86
N ARG A 296 -13.45 -9.21 -4.62
CA ARG A 296 -14.19 -8.34 -3.70
C ARG A 296 -13.39 -7.10 -3.31
N ASN A 297 -12.10 -7.25 -3.02
CA ASN A 297 -11.22 -6.13 -2.70
C ASN A 297 -11.12 -5.16 -3.87
N PHE A 298 -11.06 -5.68 -5.10
CA PHE A 298 -11.11 -4.84 -6.29
C PHE A 298 -12.41 -4.05 -6.37
N LYS A 299 -13.56 -4.70 -6.19
CA LYS A 299 -14.88 -4.04 -6.19
C LYS A 299 -14.96 -2.93 -5.14
N ILE A 300 -14.48 -3.17 -3.92
CA ILE A 300 -14.44 -2.16 -2.86
C ILE A 300 -13.61 -0.96 -3.30
N THR A 301 -12.38 -1.19 -3.77
CA THR A 301 -11.43 -0.10 -4.06
C THR A 301 -11.71 0.64 -5.36
N HIS A 302 -12.18 -0.05 -6.41
CA HIS A 302 -12.29 0.49 -7.77
C HIS A 302 -13.72 0.85 -8.19
N GLU A 303 -14.74 0.31 -7.50
CA GLU A 303 -16.13 0.62 -7.81
C GLU A 303 -16.82 1.36 -6.65
N ILE A 304 -16.76 0.81 -5.43
CA ILE A 304 -17.51 1.37 -4.29
C ILE A 304 -16.92 2.70 -3.85
N TYR A 305 -15.60 2.76 -3.62
CA TYR A 305 -14.92 4.00 -3.19
C TYR A 305 -14.47 4.90 -4.36
N LEU A 306 -14.85 4.59 -5.59
CA LEU A 306 -14.44 5.36 -6.77
C LEU A 306 -14.84 6.83 -6.65
N THR A 307 -16.11 7.08 -6.32
CA THR A 307 -16.70 8.42 -6.16
C THR A 307 -17.65 8.47 -4.97
N CYS A 308 -18.02 9.69 -4.52
CA CYS A 308 -19.08 9.88 -3.53
C CYS A 308 -20.39 9.24 -3.96
N ASP A 309 -20.76 9.37 -5.26
CA ASP A 309 -22.00 8.81 -5.80
C ASP A 309 -22.05 7.29 -5.78
N SER A 310 -20.91 6.62 -6.08
CA SER A 310 -20.82 5.16 -6.00
C SER A 310 -21.01 4.67 -4.57
N LEU A 311 -20.38 5.34 -3.59
CA LEU A 311 -20.59 5.07 -2.17
C LEU A 311 -22.05 5.28 -1.74
N GLN A 312 -22.71 6.37 -2.20
CA GLN A 312 -24.12 6.61 -1.88
C GLN A 312 -25.02 5.51 -2.40
N LYS A 313 -24.75 5.02 -3.62
CA LYS A 313 -25.48 3.88 -4.18
C LYS A 313 -25.33 2.63 -3.31
N GLU A 314 -24.12 2.37 -2.83
CA GLU A 314 -23.86 1.22 -1.96
C GLU A 314 -24.55 1.36 -0.61
N TYR A 315 -24.53 2.53 0.06
CA TYR A 315 -25.30 2.72 1.30
C TYR A 315 -26.79 2.46 1.11
N LYS A 316 -27.38 3.03 0.05
CA LYS A 316 -28.81 2.83 -0.26
C LYS A 316 -29.14 1.36 -0.53
N SER A 317 -28.27 0.65 -1.25
CA SER A 317 -28.45 -0.79 -1.53
C SER A 317 -28.47 -1.64 -0.27
N ARG A 318 -27.75 -1.17 0.77
CA ARG A 318 -27.70 -1.84 2.09
C ARG A 318 -28.76 -1.32 3.08
N GLY A 319 -29.69 -0.48 2.63
CA GLY A 319 -30.81 0.02 3.46
C GLY A 319 -30.43 1.17 4.40
N LEU A 320 -29.23 1.76 4.25
CA LEU A 320 -28.81 2.93 5.00
C LEU A 320 -29.43 4.21 4.37
N SER A 321 -29.79 5.18 5.20
CA SER A 321 -30.23 6.49 4.75
C SER A 321 -29.06 7.46 4.63
N ILE A 322 -29.14 8.41 3.68
CA ILE A 322 -28.11 9.43 3.50
C ILE A 322 -28.54 10.70 4.21
N GLY A 323 -27.67 11.22 5.06
CA GLY A 323 -27.80 12.53 5.68
C GLY A 323 -27.20 13.66 4.86
N GLU A 324 -27.02 14.79 5.48
CA GLU A 324 -26.29 15.91 4.88
C GLU A 324 -24.86 15.48 4.58
N SER A 325 -24.41 15.75 3.36
CA SER A 325 -23.05 15.40 2.93
C SER A 325 -22.20 16.66 2.88
N GLU A 326 -21.03 16.60 3.48
CA GLU A 326 -20.08 17.70 3.46
C GLU A 326 -18.86 17.30 2.63
N THR A 327 -18.43 18.21 1.76
CA THR A 327 -17.18 18.05 1.01
C THR A 327 -16.16 19.04 1.53
N ILE A 328 -15.11 18.55 2.18
CA ILE A 328 -14.08 19.37 2.81
C ILE A 328 -12.77 19.19 2.03
N TYR A 329 -12.41 20.18 1.23
CA TYR A 329 -11.10 20.23 0.58
C TYR A 329 -10.18 21.21 1.29
N PHE A 330 -9.02 20.72 1.68
CA PHE A 330 -7.96 21.54 2.24
C PHE A 330 -7.06 22.02 1.10
N THR A 331 -7.04 23.33 0.87
CA THR A 331 -6.17 23.99 -0.13
C THR A 331 -4.79 24.29 0.43
N ASP A 332 -4.67 24.40 1.76
CA ASP A 332 -3.43 24.78 2.42
C ASP A 332 -2.50 23.59 2.57
N LYS A 333 -1.22 23.82 2.26
CA LYS A 333 -0.15 22.83 2.41
C LYS A 333 0.31 22.59 3.84
N LEU A 334 -0.28 23.26 4.82
CA LEU A 334 0.05 23.11 6.23
C LEU A 334 -0.40 21.74 6.76
N ALA A 335 0.59 20.93 7.06
CA ALA A 335 0.50 19.68 7.82
C ALA A 335 -0.40 18.57 7.24
N ALA A 336 -0.28 18.25 5.96
CA ALA A 336 -0.29 16.84 5.63
C ALA A 336 0.80 16.21 6.48
N ASN A 337 0.45 15.15 7.23
CA ASN A 337 1.38 14.38 8.04
C ASN A 337 2.75 14.33 7.33
N PRO A 338 3.84 14.93 7.85
CA PRO A 338 5.14 14.97 7.15
C PRO A 338 5.73 13.59 6.87
N LYS A 339 5.03 12.52 7.29
CA LYS A 339 5.37 11.12 7.05
C LYS A 339 4.33 10.34 6.22
N ALA A 340 3.18 10.90 5.87
CA ALA A 340 2.30 10.30 4.86
C ALA A 340 2.93 10.56 3.48
N ARG A 341 3.85 9.70 3.09
CA ARG A 341 4.45 9.75 1.75
C ARG A 341 3.36 9.39 0.76
N ILE A 342 2.92 10.38 -0.02
CA ILE A 342 2.12 10.10 -1.21
C ILE A 342 2.93 9.08 -2.04
N PRO A 343 2.34 7.94 -2.45
CA PRO A 343 3.03 6.96 -3.27
C PRO A 343 3.65 7.63 -4.50
N PHE A 344 4.85 7.22 -4.88
CA PHE A 344 5.53 7.79 -6.05
C PHE A 344 4.66 7.70 -7.31
N ARG A 345 3.94 6.59 -7.48
CA ARG A 345 3.01 6.37 -8.59
C ARG A 345 1.98 7.49 -8.71
N ASP A 346 1.33 7.86 -7.61
CA ASP A 346 0.24 8.86 -7.63
C ASP A 346 0.78 10.25 -7.94
N LEU A 347 1.92 10.63 -7.33
CA LEU A 347 2.59 11.89 -7.65
C LEU A 347 3.09 11.95 -9.10
N PHE A 348 3.65 10.84 -9.59
CA PHE A 348 4.15 10.77 -10.96
C PHE A 348 3.00 10.85 -11.96
N THR A 349 1.90 10.14 -11.73
CA THR A 349 0.71 10.18 -12.60
C THR A 349 0.06 11.57 -12.61
N GLU A 350 -0.05 12.21 -11.44
CA GLU A 350 -0.52 13.60 -11.32
C GLU A 350 0.40 14.56 -12.11
N TYR A 351 1.72 14.40 -11.97
CA TYR A 351 2.71 15.23 -12.66
C TYR A 351 2.63 15.09 -14.19
N VAL A 352 2.51 13.86 -14.69
CA VAL A 352 2.34 13.57 -16.13
C VAL A 352 1.06 14.21 -16.66
N GLY A 353 -0.06 14.08 -15.94
CA GLY A 353 -1.33 14.73 -16.30
C GLY A 353 -1.20 16.25 -16.41
N LEU A 354 -0.59 16.89 -15.40
CA LEU A 354 -0.36 18.34 -15.38
C LEU A 354 0.56 18.80 -16.53
N ARG A 355 1.60 18.03 -16.86
CA ARG A 355 2.52 18.35 -17.97
C ARG A 355 1.86 18.19 -19.33
N ASN A 356 1.03 17.19 -19.53
CA ASN A 356 0.30 16.96 -20.80
C ASN A 356 -0.78 18.06 -21.03
N GLU A 357 -1.42 18.54 -19.97
CA GLU A 357 -2.40 19.62 -20.04
C GLU A 357 -1.76 20.99 -20.31
N GLN A 358 -0.49 21.21 -19.93
CA GLN A 358 0.24 22.46 -20.24
C GLN A 358 0.45 22.67 -21.75
N GLY A 359 0.40 21.59 -22.56
CA GLY A 359 0.48 21.68 -24.02
C GLY A 359 -0.81 22.15 -24.70
N MET A 360 -1.95 22.22 -24.00
CA MET A 360 -3.25 22.47 -24.60
C MET A 360 -3.92 23.81 -24.26
N ILE A 361 -3.56 24.50 -23.18
CA ILE A 361 -4.29 25.72 -22.78
C ILE A 361 -3.34 26.76 -22.17
N PHE A 362 -3.13 27.84 -22.88
CA PHE A 362 -2.78 29.16 -22.31
C PHE A 362 -4.03 29.66 -21.57
N CYS A 363 -4.05 29.60 -20.25
CA CYS A 363 -4.77 30.49 -19.32
C CYS A 363 -5.01 29.83 -17.95
N LEU A 364 -4.70 30.61 -16.91
CA LEU A 364 -5.04 30.55 -15.49
C LEU A 364 -3.96 30.06 -14.51
N GLY A 365 -3.47 31.03 -13.77
CA GLY A 365 -2.31 31.15 -12.90
C GLY A 365 -2.10 30.20 -11.70
N ASN A 366 -2.89 29.14 -11.50
CA ASN A 366 -2.76 28.28 -10.31
C ASN A 366 -2.17 26.88 -10.56
N ARG A 367 -1.93 26.48 -11.82
CA ARG A 367 -1.46 25.13 -12.16
C ARG A 367 0.07 24.98 -12.22
N THR A 368 0.78 26.04 -12.57
CA THR A 368 2.25 26.10 -12.57
C THR A 368 2.85 25.85 -11.19
N ASP A 369 2.16 26.26 -10.16
CA ASP A 369 2.54 26.05 -8.77
C ASP A 369 2.55 24.56 -8.36
N ARG A 370 1.63 23.75 -8.88
CA ARG A 370 1.52 22.33 -8.44
C ARG A 370 2.64 21.45 -9.00
N CYS A 371 3.06 21.65 -10.26
CA CYS A 371 4.24 20.96 -10.80
C CYS A 371 5.51 21.31 -10.02
N ALA A 372 5.73 22.61 -9.79
CA ALA A 372 6.89 23.08 -9.03
C ALA A 372 6.94 22.50 -7.60
N LEU A 373 5.79 22.32 -7.01
CA LEU A 373 5.68 21.74 -5.67
C LEU A 373 5.98 20.25 -5.63
N ILE A 374 5.46 19.46 -6.61
CA ILE A 374 5.81 18.04 -6.76
C ILE A 374 7.32 17.90 -6.99
N GLU A 375 7.91 18.77 -7.81
CA GLU A 375 9.35 18.80 -8.06
C GLU A 375 10.15 19.10 -6.79
N GLN A 376 9.68 20.03 -5.96
CA GLN A 376 10.32 20.37 -4.69
C GLN A 376 10.18 19.24 -3.65
N GLU A 377 8.99 18.64 -3.54
CA GLU A 377 8.73 17.54 -2.60
C GLU A 377 9.44 16.23 -2.97
N LYS A 378 9.49 15.93 -4.27
CA LYS A 378 10.12 14.72 -4.81
C LYS A 378 10.82 14.99 -6.14
N PRO A 379 12.05 15.48 -6.13
CA PRO A 379 12.84 15.77 -7.34
C PRO A 379 12.95 14.59 -8.31
N LEU A 380 12.87 13.35 -7.77
CA LEU A 380 12.89 12.13 -8.57
C LEU A 380 11.73 12.05 -9.57
N VAL A 381 10.58 12.67 -9.30
CA VAL A 381 9.42 12.68 -10.21
C VAL A 381 9.76 13.41 -11.50
N ARG A 382 10.33 14.60 -11.38
CA ARG A 382 10.79 15.39 -12.52
C ARG A 382 11.87 14.66 -13.30
N GLU A 383 12.90 14.21 -12.60
CA GLU A 383 14.04 13.53 -13.23
C GLU A 383 13.62 12.26 -13.99
N ALA A 384 12.71 11.48 -13.40
CA ALA A 384 12.17 10.29 -14.05
C ALA A 384 11.32 10.64 -15.29
N TYR A 385 10.52 11.71 -15.22
CA TYR A 385 9.72 12.15 -16.35
C TYR A 385 10.59 12.65 -17.50
N GLU A 386 11.57 13.52 -17.21
CA GLU A 386 12.43 14.15 -18.23
C GLU A 386 13.41 13.13 -18.89
N LYS A 387 13.96 12.19 -18.12
CA LYS A 387 15.00 11.27 -18.60
C LYS A 387 14.49 9.91 -19.05
N LEU A 388 13.42 9.39 -18.45
CA LEU A 388 12.87 8.06 -18.77
C LEU A 388 11.55 8.15 -19.53
N GLY A 389 10.77 9.20 -19.33
CA GLY A 389 9.43 9.32 -19.89
C GLY A 389 8.37 8.51 -19.13
N ALA A 390 7.10 8.81 -19.42
CA ALA A 390 5.96 8.23 -18.70
C ALA A 390 5.85 6.70 -18.90
N ASP A 391 6.06 6.22 -20.12
CA ASP A 391 5.90 4.80 -20.47
C ASP A 391 6.97 3.94 -19.78
N ARG A 392 8.23 4.38 -19.79
CA ARG A 392 9.31 3.64 -19.14
C ARG A 392 9.14 3.56 -17.63
N VAL A 393 8.69 4.64 -16.99
CA VAL A 393 8.40 4.64 -15.55
C VAL A 393 7.25 3.68 -15.22
N LYS A 394 6.25 3.59 -16.10
CA LYS A 394 5.14 2.64 -15.98
C LYS A 394 5.62 1.18 -16.11
N GLU A 395 6.48 0.86 -17.10
CA GLU A 395 7.11 -0.45 -17.24
C GLU A 395 7.92 -0.88 -16.01
N LEU A 396 8.61 0.09 -15.35
CA LEU A 396 9.33 -0.13 -14.11
C LEU A 396 8.41 -0.28 -12.89
N GLY A 397 7.09 -0.32 -13.08
CA GLY A 397 6.08 -0.50 -12.03
C GLY A 397 6.07 0.63 -11.01
N TYR A 398 6.52 1.83 -11.37
CA TYR A 398 6.67 2.98 -10.47
C TYR A 398 7.59 2.71 -9.27
N ASN A 399 8.43 1.68 -9.35
CA ASN A 399 9.36 1.31 -8.29
C ASN A 399 10.55 2.27 -8.25
N THR A 400 10.63 3.08 -7.19
CA THR A 400 11.66 4.13 -7.05
C THR A 400 13.08 3.60 -7.05
N THR A 401 13.31 2.37 -6.58
CA THR A 401 14.64 1.73 -6.60
C THR A 401 15.05 1.38 -8.03
N ASN A 402 14.13 0.79 -8.80
CA ASN A 402 14.37 0.44 -10.20
C ASN A 402 14.54 1.71 -11.06
N ILE A 403 13.73 2.73 -10.83
CA ILE A 403 13.82 4.04 -11.50
C ILE A 403 15.19 4.67 -11.24
N LYS A 404 15.63 4.76 -9.99
CA LYS A 404 16.95 5.30 -9.63
C LYS A 404 18.08 4.52 -10.31
N ARG A 405 17.99 3.19 -10.33
CA ARG A 405 19.00 2.35 -11.00
C ARG A 405 19.07 2.62 -12.50
N GLU A 406 17.92 2.78 -13.18
CA GLU A 406 17.91 3.11 -14.60
C GLU A 406 18.45 4.54 -14.87
N LEU A 407 18.10 5.51 -14.05
CA LEU A 407 18.64 6.87 -14.14
C LEU A 407 20.16 6.89 -13.93
N THR A 408 20.68 6.10 -12.98
CA THR A 408 22.12 5.96 -12.77
C THR A 408 22.80 5.36 -14.01
N LYS A 409 22.24 4.32 -14.62
CA LYS A 409 22.80 3.72 -15.86
C LYS A 409 22.84 4.73 -17.02
N LEU A 410 21.78 5.52 -17.20
CA LEU A 410 21.76 6.57 -18.24
C LEU A 410 22.81 7.65 -17.97
N THR A 411 22.95 8.05 -16.70
CA THR A 411 23.96 9.04 -16.30
C THR A 411 25.37 8.47 -16.50
N ASP A 412 25.62 7.24 -16.10
CA ASP A 412 26.91 6.57 -16.27
C ASP A 412 27.26 6.40 -17.77
N ALA A 413 26.30 6.02 -18.61
CA ALA A 413 26.48 5.91 -20.04
C ALA A 413 26.85 7.27 -20.67
N SER A 414 26.10 8.32 -20.35
CA SER A 414 26.38 9.69 -20.80
C SER A 414 27.72 10.21 -20.30
N ASN A 415 28.09 9.91 -19.06
CA ASN A 415 29.40 10.30 -18.51
C ASN A 415 30.53 9.52 -19.20
N ASN A 416 30.35 8.24 -19.50
CA ASN A 416 31.34 7.41 -20.20
C ASN A 416 31.67 7.97 -21.58
N GLU A 417 30.66 8.42 -22.35
CA GLU A 417 30.87 9.06 -23.67
C GLU A 417 31.64 10.37 -23.54
N LYS A 418 31.26 11.24 -22.58
CA LYS A 418 31.96 12.49 -22.32
C LYS A 418 33.39 12.29 -21.83
N ILE A 419 33.62 11.32 -20.97
CA ILE A 419 34.96 10.98 -20.49
C ILE A 419 35.84 10.53 -21.66
N LEU A 420 35.33 9.69 -22.55
CA LEU A 420 36.05 9.26 -23.75
C LEU A 420 36.36 10.43 -24.66
N GLU A 421 35.41 11.31 -24.91
CA GLU A 421 35.62 12.50 -25.73
C GLU A 421 36.71 13.41 -25.14
N MET A 422 36.70 13.68 -23.83
CA MET A 422 37.70 14.46 -23.14
C MET A 422 39.09 13.78 -23.15
N LEU A 423 39.15 12.44 -23.01
CA LEU A 423 40.40 11.69 -23.15
C LEU A 423 41.00 11.86 -24.55
N TYR A 424 40.17 11.81 -25.60
CA TYR A 424 40.65 12.06 -26.96
C TYR A 424 41.13 13.48 -27.16
N GLN A 425 40.48 14.47 -26.56
CA GLN A 425 40.95 15.85 -26.56
C GLN A 425 42.32 16.02 -25.86
N LEU A 426 42.62 15.18 -24.86
CA LEU A 426 43.93 15.10 -24.21
C LEU A 426 44.94 14.25 -24.96
N GLY A 427 44.64 13.83 -26.18
CA GLY A 427 45.54 13.13 -27.09
C GLY A 427 45.59 11.61 -26.89
N TYR A 428 44.67 11.02 -26.13
CA TYR A 428 44.56 9.57 -26.02
C TYR A 428 44.07 8.98 -27.36
N THR A 429 44.59 7.82 -27.73
CA THR A 429 44.26 7.14 -28.98
C THR A 429 43.74 5.72 -28.72
N ASP A 430 43.06 5.15 -29.69
CA ASP A 430 42.47 3.81 -29.57
C ASP A 430 43.50 2.66 -29.47
N SER A 431 44.76 2.91 -29.84
CA SER A 431 45.89 1.97 -29.79
C SER A 431 47.21 2.70 -29.64
N ASP A 432 48.20 1.96 -29.15
CA ASP A 432 49.63 2.36 -29.10
C ASP A 432 49.93 3.65 -28.34
N PHE A 433 49.02 4.07 -27.44
CA PHE A 433 49.23 5.23 -26.58
C PHE A 433 49.81 4.82 -25.24
N THR A 434 50.91 5.43 -24.85
CA THR A 434 51.56 5.13 -23.56
C THR A 434 51.74 6.40 -22.72
N LYS A 435 51.28 6.38 -21.47
CA LYS A 435 51.44 7.50 -20.50
C LYS A 435 51.72 6.99 -19.12
N THR A 436 52.37 7.80 -18.30
CA THR A 436 52.68 7.45 -16.89
C THR A 436 51.40 7.28 -16.07
N CYS A 437 51.39 6.37 -15.12
CA CYS A 437 50.25 6.18 -14.23
C CYS A 437 49.90 7.45 -13.46
N ALA A 438 50.88 8.27 -13.09
CA ALA A 438 50.63 9.56 -12.45
C ALA A 438 49.93 10.55 -13.36
N GLY A 439 50.35 10.63 -14.65
CA GLY A 439 49.72 11.51 -15.65
C GLY A 439 48.26 11.08 -15.98
N ILE A 440 48.05 9.79 -16.17
CA ILE A 440 46.68 9.27 -16.41
C ILE A 440 45.78 9.55 -15.21
N LYS A 441 46.27 9.43 -14.01
CA LYS A 441 45.47 9.75 -12.80
C LYS A 441 45.14 11.22 -12.72
N ALA A 442 46.07 12.13 -13.08
CA ALA A 442 45.81 13.57 -13.10
C ALA A 442 44.76 13.93 -14.13
N ASP A 443 44.90 13.41 -15.37
CA ASP A 443 43.93 13.67 -16.44
C ASP A 443 42.53 13.18 -16.08
N LEU A 444 42.41 11.97 -15.58
CA LEU A 444 41.12 11.41 -15.16
C LEU A 444 40.51 12.20 -13.98
N GLN A 445 41.33 12.68 -13.05
CA GLN A 445 40.85 13.48 -11.94
C GLN A 445 40.28 14.83 -12.43
N GLU A 446 40.94 15.48 -13.35
CA GLU A 446 40.49 16.73 -13.99
C GLU A 446 39.16 16.49 -14.73
N ILE A 447 39.09 15.43 -15.52
CA ILE A 447 37.84 15.06 -16.24
C ILE A 447 36.69 14.79 -15.23
N TYR A 448 36.94 14.05 -14.15
CA TYR A 448 35.92 13.79 -13.15
C TYR A 448 35.45 15.05 -12.46
N GLU A 449 36.35 15.98 -12.15
CA GLU A 449 36.00 17.30 -11.60
C GLU A 449 35.17 18.14 -12.54
N CYS A 450 35.52 18.19 -13.82
CA CYS A 450 34.77 18.90 -14.88
C CYS A 450 33.35 18.32 -15.04
N LEU A 451 33.18 16.98 -14.90
CA LEU A 451 31.89 16.33 -15.04
C LEU A 451 31.13 16.21 -13.71
N GLY A 452 31.66 16.75 -12.61
CA GLY A 452 31.04 16.71 -11.28
C GLY A 452 31.00 15.29 -10.66
N ILE A 453 31.86 14.38 -11.12
CA ILE A 453 31.92 12.99 -10.64
C ILE A 453 32.71 12.97 -9.32
N LYS A 454 32.03 12.67 -8.23
CA LYS A 454 32.60 12.60 -6.87
C LYS A 454 33.35 11.30 -6.63
N LYS A 455 34.35 10.99 -7.46
CA LYS A 455 35.21 9.80 -7.35
C LYS A 455 36.67 10.21 -7.44
N LYS A 456 37.54 9.62 -6.62
CA LYS A 456 38.99 9.81 -6.73
C LYS A 456 39.51 8.95 -7.87
N ALA A 457 40.12 9.58 -8.87
CA ALA A 457 40.62 8.90 -10.06
C ALA A 457 41.79 7.98 -9.74
N GLN A 458 41.84 6.84 -10.42
CA GLN A 458 42.96 5.90 -10.42
C GLN A 458 43.38 5.63 -11.86
N ALA A 459 44.66 5.41 -12.12
CA ALA A 459 45.17 5.08 -13.46
C ALA A 459 44.53 3.79 -14.01
N THR A 460 44.12 2.87 -13.12
CA THR A 460 43.39 1.64 -13.47
C THR A 460 41.98 1.87 -13.94
N ASP A 461 41.37 3.05 -13.70
CA ASP A 461 40.03 3.38 -14.19
C ASP A 461 40.00 3.40 -15.72
N LEU A 462 41.13 3.69 -16.37
CA LEU A 462 41.26 3.63 -17.84
C LEU A 462 40.84 2.30 -18.45
N LYS A 463 40.90 1.22 -17.68
CA LYS A 463 40.41 -0.13 -18.07
C LYS A 463 38.90 -0.17 -18.35
N GLN A 464 38.13 0.81 -17.95
CA GLN A 464 36.71 0.86 -18.26
C GLN A 464 36.49 1.11 -19.76
N TRP A 465 37.31 1.90 -20.39
CA TRP A 465 37.17 2.33 -21.78
C TRP A 465 38.14 1.64 -22.76
N PHE A 466 39.32 1.23 -22.25
CA PHE A 466 40.37 0.66 -23.07
C PHE A 466 40.87 -0.68 -22.52
N GLU A 467 41.31 -1.52 -23.41
CA GLU A 467 42.16 -2.66 -23.05
C GLU A 467 43.60 -2.16 -22.90
N VAL A 468 44.20 -2.37 -21.77
CA VAL A 468 45.47 -1.75 -21.41
C VAL A 468 46.48 -2.75 -20.89
N LYS A 469 47.78 -2.54 -21.14
CA LYS A 469 48.89 -3.28 -20.61
C LYS A 469 49.73 -2.37 -19.69
N ARG A 470 50.13 -2.87 -18.55
CA ARG A 470 51.08 -2.16 -17.66
C ARG A 470 52.51 -2.39 -18.14
N THR A 471 53.28 -1.32 -18.27
CA THR A 471 54.65 -1.31 -18.77
C THR A 471 55.48 -0.46 -17.84
N SER A 472 56.79 -0.74 -17.76
CA SER A 472 57.73 0.01 -16.87
C SER A 472 58.97 0.43 -17.67
N PRO A 473 58.80 1.33 -18.68
CA PRO A 473 59.96 1.80 -19.48
C PRO A 473 60.91 2.65 -18.60
N LYS A 474 62.16 2.73 -19.03
CA LYS A 474 63.11 3.69 -18.48
C LYS A 474 62.91 5.06 -19.16
N ILE A 475 62.40 6.02 -18.42
CA ILE A 475 62.23 7.39 -18.85
C ILE A 475 63.26 8.23 -18.08
N GLU A 476 64.13 8.96 -18.78
CA GLU A 476 65.22 9.77 -18.18
C GLU A 476 66.09 8.97 -17.18
N GLY A 477 66.35 7.70 -17.48
CA GLY A 477 67.18 6.84 -16.64
C GLY A 477 66.49 6.20 -15.42
N LYS A 478 65.20 6.56 -15.14
CA LYS A 478 64.43 6.00 -14.05
C LYS A 478 63.33 5.09 -14.58
N THR A 479 63.14 3.94 -13.96
CA THR A 479 62.04 3.03 -14.27
C THR A 479 60.75 3.66 -13.81
N THR A 480 59.82 3.93 -14.76
CA THR A 480 58.57 4.64 -14.51
C THR A 480 57.39 3.75 -14.85
N ASP A 481 56.39 3.72 -13.98
CA ASP A 481 55.17 2.95 -14.12
C ASP A 481 54.27 3.62 -15.16
N CYS A 482 53.98 2.93 -16.26
CA CYS A 482 53.21 3.42 -17.39
C CYS A 482 52.08 2.44 -17.74
N ILE A 483 51.05 2.95 -18.39
CA ILE A 483 49.99 2.17 -19.01
C ILE A 483 50.00 2.44 -20.52
N THR A 484 50.04 1.34 -21.28
CA THR A 484 49.90 1.36 -22.75
C THR A 484 48.51 0.89 -23.14
N ILE A 485 47.79 1.66 -23.95
CA ILE A 485 46.51 1.30 -24.53
C ILE A 485 46.76 0.36 -25.69
N ILE A 486 46.09 -0.81 -25.68
CA ILE A 486 46.17 -1.83 -26.73
C ILE A 486 45.04 -1.60 -27.73
N ARG A 487 43.82 -1.40 -27.27
CA ARG A 487 42.65 -1.10 -28.10
C ARG A 487 41.50 -0.51 -27.28
N ARG A 488 40.60 0.17 -27.98
CA ARG A 488 39.33 0.61 -27.41
C ARG A 488 38.41 -0.57 -27.09
N LYS A 489 37.70 -0.52 -25.98
CA LYS A 489 36.63 -1.47 -25.67
C LYS A 489 35.33 -0.96 -26.25
N ILE A 490 34.53 -1.89 -26.80
CA ILE A 490 33.13 -1.62 -27.18
C ILE A 490 32.34 -1.63 -25.88
N ILE A 491 31.81 -0.49 -25.46
CA ILE A 491 30.94 -0.36 -24.30
C ILE A 491 29.52 -0.46 -24.83
N TYR A 492 28.82 -1.51 -24.46
CA TYR A 492 27.41 -1.74 -24.79
C TYR A 492 26.49 -1.10 -23.75
#